data_8320a4d4a876cc54bec4ad667c005177
#
_entry.id   8320a4d4a876cc54bec4ad667c005177
#
_cell.length_a   1.000
_cell.length_b   1.000
_cell.length_c   1.000
_cell.angle_alpha   90.00
_cell.angle_beta   90.00
_cell.angle_gamma   90.00
#
_symmetry.space_group_name_H-M   'P 1'
#
loop_
_entity.id
_entity.type
_entity.pdbx_description
1 polymer ?
#
loop_
_entity_poly.entity_id
_entity_poly.type
_entity_poly.pdbx_seq_one_letter_code
_entity_poly.pdbx_strand_id
1 'polypeptide(L)'
;MKESLGSSGVCLALKSLPNKLGGMFCFDSPPNKYKKLDAKLEKKMMEVKRSALRINNFRSINGIIMKFPQIKEVLKDIRGVFEHYDEDSNGTIDNDELKKCVQKLQLHLAEKEIDDLFDSCDLDGSAGIQFKEFMVLLCLIYLLTDYSNSPHTLTSKMGSPQLEATFDIIVEAFLFLDKNGDGKLNKKDIVKSLNEDFPWEKSPAHVTRARFKEMDWDGKGNVSFREFLFSFINWVGVDTDENHVTGSKT
;
A
#
# COMPACT_ATOMS: atom_id res chain seq x y z
N MET A 1 -21.91 17.14 36.31
CA MET A 1 -22.06 17.03 34.85
C MET A 1 -20.69 16.65 34.28
N LYS A 2 -20.48 15.38 33.99
CA LYS A 2 -19.29 14.89 33.28
C LYS A 2 -19.75 14.63 31.85
N GLU A 3 -19.31 15.47 30.94
CA GLU A 3 -19.54 15.26 29.52
C GLU A 3 -18.75 14.03 29.06
N SER A 4 -19.46 13.06 28.53
CA SER A 4 -18.90 11.85 27.89
C SER A 4 -18.44 12.22 26.48
N LEU A 5 -17.20 12.72 26.38
CA LEU A 5 -16.49 12.86 25.12
C LEU A 5 -15.69 11.58 24.89
N GLY A 6 -16.05 10.76 23.89
CA GLY A 6 -15.07 9.86 23.36
C GLY A 6 -15.46 8.49 22.84
N SER A 7 -16.74 8.16 22.63
CA SER A 7 -17.11 6.78 22.23
C SER A 7 -17.20 6.53 20.72
N SER A 8 -16.93 7.50 19.87
CA SER A 8 -17.24 7.43 18.42
C SER A 8 -16.03 7.41 17.48
N GLY A 9 -14.82 7.58 17.99
CA GLY A 9 -13.67 7.93 17.15
C GLY A 9 -13.23 6.88 16.15
N VAL A 10 -13.03 5.63 16.57
CA VAL A 10 -12.49 4.57 15.67
C VAL A 10 -13.51 4.15 14.63
N CYS A 11 -14.77 4.01 15.04
CA CYS A 11 -15.84 3.65 14.12
C CYS A 11 -16.12 4.77 13.10
N LEU A 12 -15.98 6.03 13.50
CA LEU A 12 -16.11 7.20 12.63
C LEU A 12 -14.92 7.28 11.65
N ALA A 13 -13.68 7.07 12.12
CA ALA A 13 -12.50 7.11 11.27
C ALA A 13 -12.53 6.04 10.17
N LEU A 14 -12.91 4.80 10.50
CA LEU A 14 -13.09 3.74 9.48
C LEU A 14 -14.27 3.98 8.55
N LYS A 15 -15.35 4.62 9.05
CA LYS A 15 -16.50 5.01 8.21
C LYS A 15 -16.18 6.19 7.30
N SER A 16 -15.26 7.07 7.68
CA SER A 16 -14.86 8.23 6.89
C SER A 16 -13.90 7.89 5.75
N LEU A 17 -13.32 6.68 5.73
CA LEU A 17 -12.50 6.23 4.61
C LEU A 17 -13.34 6.16 3.33
N PRO A 18 -12.81 6.61 2.18
CA PRO A 18 -13.54 6.59 0.92
C PRO A 18 -14.05 5.19 0.55
N ASN A 19 -15.32 5.06 0.22
CA ASN A 19 -15.96 3.78 -0.16
C ASN A 19 -15.80 3.47 -1.68
N LYS A 20 -14.82 4.01 -2.37
CA LYS A 20 -14.77 4.01 -3.83
C LYS A 20 -14.04 2.81 -4.47
N LEU A 21 -14.03 1.64 -3.85
CA LEU A 21 -13.53 0.43 -4.52
C LEU A 21 -14.60 -0.34 -5.30
N GLY A 22 -15.86 0.04 -5.20
CA GLY A 22 -16.99 -0.74 -5.73
C GLY A 22 -17.12 -0.79 -7.25
N GLY A 23 -16.22 -0.23 -8.03
CA GLY A 23 -16.30 -0.21 -9.49
C GLY A 23 -15.02 -0.60 -10.24
N MET A 24 -13.89 -0.76 -9.54
CA MET A 24 -12.59 -0.81 -10.21
C MET A 24 -11.99 -2.21 -10.35
N PHE A 25 -12.48 -3.20 -9.62
CA PHE A 25 -11.83 -4.51 -9.59
C PHE A 25 -12.83 -5.67 -9.70
N CYS A 26 -13.41 -5.85 -10.89
CA CYS A 26 -13.95 -7.15 -11.31
C CYS A 26 -12.87 -7.85 -12.13
N PHE A 27 -11.88 -8.47 -11.45
CA PHE A 27 -10.85 -9.22 -12.15
C PHE A 27 -11.17 -10.70 -12.16
N ASP A 28 -11.43 -11.22 -13.35
CA ASP A 28 -11.30 -12.65 -13.68
C ASP A 28 -9.81 -13.04 -13.82
N SER A 29 -8.93 -12.52 -12.97
CA SER A 29 -7.55 -12.97 -12.95
C SER A 29 -7.50 -14.41 -12.45
N PRO A 30 -6.82 -15.33 -13.15
CA PRO A 30 -6.72 -16.71 -12.69
C PRO A 30 -6.12 -16.73 -11.27
N PRO A 31 -6.71 -17.49 -10.33
CA PRO A 31 -6.44 -17.40 -8.88
C PRO A 31 -4.99 -17.71 -8.46
N ASN A 32 -4.11 -18.01 -9.42
CA ASN A 32 -2.71 -18.37 -9.17
C ASN A 32 -1.67 -17.50 -9.92
N LYS A 33 -2.09 -16.47 -10.67
CA LYS A 33 -1.16 -15.68 -11.51
C LYS A 33 0.00 -15.10 -10.69
N TYR A 34 -0.27 -14.60 -9.49
CA TYR A 34 0.72 -13.89 -8.67
C TYR A 34 1.22 -14.68 -7.45
N LYS A 35 0.92 -15.97 -7.36
CA LYS A 35 1.24 -16.81 -6.20
C LYS A 35 2.72 -16.79 -5.79
N LYS A 36 3.64 -16.72 -6.76
CA LYS A 36 5.09 -16.69 -6.47
C LYS A 36 5.50 -15.37 -5.82
N LEU A 37 4.99 -14.25 -6.34
CA LEU A 37 5.26 -12.93 -5.79
C LEU A 37 4.66 -12.79 -4.40
N ASP A 38 3.39 -13.17 -4.23
CA ASP A 38 2.71 -13.12 -2.93
C ASP A 38 3.47 -13.95 -1.88
N ALA A 39 3.96 -15.16 -2.23
CA ALA A 39 4.77 -15.99 -1.34
C ALA A 39 6.14 -15.33 -1.01
N LYS A 40 6.77 -14.62 -1.96
CA LYS A 40 8.00 -13.86 -1.72
C LYS A 40 7.73 -12.69 -0.76
N LEU A 41 6.61 -11.99 -0.93
CA LEU A 41 6.18 -10.91 -0.06
C LEU A 41 5.84 -11.40 1.36
N GLU A 42 5.10 -12.50 1.48
CA GLU A 42 4.79 -13.14 2.77
C GLU A 42 6.06 -13.46 3.55
N LYS A 43 7.03 -14.13 2.89
CA LYS A 43 8.32 -14.44 3.50
C LYS A 43 9.05 -13.17 3.94
N LYS A 44 9.08 -12.14 3.10
CA LYS A 44 9.74 -10.87 3.41
C LYS A 44 9.08 -10.16 4.58
N MET A 45 7.74 -10.15 4.66
CA MET A 45 7.01 -9.59 5.80
C MET A 45 7.34 -10.31 7.11
N MET A 46 7.42 -11.66 7.09
CA MET A 46 7.84 -12.42 8.26
C MET A 46 9.28 -12.11 8.67
N GLU A 47 10.20 -11.93 7.72
CA GLU A 47 11.59 -11.55 7.99
C GLU A 47 11.67 -10.16 8.64
N VAL A 48 10.97 -9.17 8.07
CA VAL A 48 10.90 -7.82 8.61
C VAL A 48 10.32 -7.81 10.02
N LYS A 49 9.29 -8.61 10.29
CA LYS A 49 8.69 -8.74 11.62
C LYS A 49 9.63 -9.36 12.65
N ARG A 50 10.45 -10.34 12.25
CA ARG A 50 11.42 -11.02 13.13
C ARG A 50 12.67 -10.19 13.40
N SER A 51 13.03 -9.26 12.51
CA SER A 51 14.19 -8.41 12.74
C SER A 51 13.91 -7.48 13.92
N ALA A 52 14.61 -7.71 15.04
CA ALA A 52 14.44 -7.01 16.31
C ALA A 52 14.69 -5.48 16.23
N LEU A 53 15.05 -4.96 15.06
CA LEU A 53 15.37 -3.57 14.81
C LEU A 53 14.13 -2.71 14.46
N ARG A 54 12.98 -3.31 14.14
CA ARG A 54 11.75 -2.56 13.86
C ARG A 54 10.81 -2.62 15.04
N ILE A 55 10.85 -1.58 15.84
CA ILE A 55 9.81 -1.31 16.85
C ILE A 55 8.58 -0.89 16.06
N ASN A 56 7.49 -1.66 16.19
CA ASN A 56 6.21 -1.23 15.65
C ASN A 56 5.77 0.05 16.38
N ASN A 57 5.78 1.17 15.68
CA ASN A 57 5.45 2.48 16.24
C ASN A 57 3.94 2.69 16.41
N PHE A 58 3.12 1.82 15.82
CA PHE A 58 1.68 1.92 15.92
C PHE A 58 1.16 1.19 17.16
N ARG A 59 0.33 1.89 17.92
CA ARG A 59 -0.42 1.35 19.06
C ARG A 59 -1.90 1.18 18.74
N SER A 60 -2.37 1.82 17.67
CA SER A 60 -3.78 1.84 17.29
C SER A 60 -3.96 2.06 15.79
N ILE A 61 -5.12 1.67 15.27
CA ILE A 61 -5.53 1.98 13.88
C ILE A 61 -5.67 3.50 13.69
N ASN A 62 -6.11 4.23 14.71
CA ASN A 62 -6.15 5.69 14.65
C ASN A 62 -4.76 6.28 14.42
N GLY A 63 -3.72 5.70 15.03
CA GLY A 63 -2.34 6.10 14.79
C GLY A 63 -1.93 5.97 13.32
N ILE A 64 -2.40 4.92 12.63
CA ILE A 64 -2.18 4.73 11.20
C ILE A 64 -2.93 5.80 10.38
N ILE A 65 -4.21 6.02 10.68
CA ILE A 65 -5.06 6.99 9.95
C ILE A 65 -4.52 8.41 10.11
N MET A 66 -4.00 8.77 11.28
CA MET A 66 -3.38 10.08 11.52
C MET A 66 -2.12 10.33 10.67
N LYS A 67 -1.52 9.28 10.11
CA LYS A 67 -0.39 9.42 9.16
C LYS A 67 -0.82 9.65 7.72
N PHE A 68 -2.08 9.44 7.36
CA PHE A 68 -2.57 9.57 5.99
C PHE A 68 -2.26 10.93 5.34
N PRO A 69 -2.45 12.09 6.01
CA PRO A 69 -2.09 13.38 5.39
C PRO A 69 -0.62 13.47 5.02
N GLN A 70 0.27 13.02 5.91
CA GLN A 70 1.72 13.01 5.67
C GLN A 70 2.08 12.06 4.51
N ILE A 71 1.49 10.86 4.49
CA ILE A 71 1.69 9.87 3.43
C ILE A 71 1.20 10.43 2.10
N LYS A 72 0.01 11.04 2.08
CA LYS A 72 -0.58 11.65 0.90
C LYS A 72 0.34 12.68 0.25
N GLU A 73 0.90 13.58 1.04
CA GLU A 73 1.80 14.63 0.53
C GLU A 73 3.05 14.01 -0.13
N VAL A 74 3.72 13.06 0.54
CA VAL A 74 4.91 12.40 -0.03
C VAL A 74 4.56 11.58 -1.27
N LEU A 75 3.42 10.89 -1.29
CA LEU A 75 3.00 10.12 -2.47
C LEU A 75 2.62 11.02 -3.65
N LYS A 76 2.12 12.24 -3.40
CA LYS A 76 1.89 13.24 -4.47
C LYS A 76 3.20 13.66 -5.15
N ASP A 77 4.28 13.79 -4.38
CA ASP A 77 5.59 14.17 -4.93
C ASP A 77 6.14 13.12 -5.92
N ILE A 78 5.67 11.86 -5.83
CA ILE A 78 6.02 10.80 -6.80
C ILE A 78 5.46 11.11 -8.20
N ARG A 79 4.44 11.97 -8.32
CA ARG A 79 3.86 12.31 -9.63
C ARG A 79 4.90 12.89 -10.59
N GLY A 80 5.78 13.76 -10.12
CA GLY A 80 6.86 14.27 -10.94
C GLY A 80 7.85 13.19 -11.41
N VAL A 81 8.04 12.14 -10.61
CA VAL A 81 8.84 10.97 -10.98
C VAL A 81 8.10 10.15 -12.04
N PHE A 82 6.80 9.91 -11.84
CA PHE A 82 5.95 9.21 -12.80
C PHE A 82 5.96 9.90 -14.17
N GLU A 83 5.66 11.21 -14.22
CA GLU A 83 5.65 12.02 -15.44
C GLU A 83 7.02 12.09 -16.13
N HIS A 84 8.12 11.94 -15.37
CA HIS A 84 9.47 11.89 -15.94
C HIS A 84 9.75 10.58 -16.68
N TYR A 85 9.11 9.48 -16.26
CA TYR A 85 9.32 8.15 -16.86
C TYR A 85 8.25 7.78 -17.90
N ASP A 86 7.09 8.42 -17.88
CA ASP A 86 6.08 8.42 -18.94
C ASP A 86 6.59 9.27 -20.10
N GLU A 87 7.51 8.68 -20.92
CA GLU A 87 8.24 9.43 -21.97
C GLU A 87 7.32 9.90 -23.09
N ASP A 88 6.27 9.15 -23.41
CA ASP A 88 5.29 9.49 -24.46
C ASP A 88 4.08 10.27 -23.93
N SER A 89 4.04 10.52 -22.61
CA SER A 89 2.97 11.27 -21.92
C SER A 89 1.57 10.70 -22.18
N ASN A 90 1.47 9.36 -22.27
CA ASN A 90 0.20 8.66 -22.46
C ASN A 90 -0.58 8.43 -21.14
N GLY A 91 0.01 8.79 -19.98
CA GLY A 91 -0.57 8.67 -18.67
C GLY A 91 -0.35 7.29 -18.02
N THR A 92 0.50 6.46 -18.63
CA THR A 92 0.90 5.14 -18.11
C THR A 92 2.40 4.92 -18.31
N ILE A 93 3.01 4.04 -17.54
CA ILE A 93 4.39 3.60 -17.74
C ILE A 93 4.34 2.20 -18.33
N ASP A 94 4.87 2.04 -19.53
CA ASP A 94 4.99 0.73 -20.17
C ASP A 94 6.19 -0.09 -19.60
N ASN A 95 6.34 -1.33 -20.07
CA ASN A 95 7.41 -2.22 -19.57
C ASN A 95 8.81 -1.70 -19.92
N ASP A 96 9.00 -1.08 -21.08
CA ASP A 96 10.31 -0.57 -21.49
C ASP A 96 10.68 0.70 -20.73
N GLU A 97 9.71 1.57 -20.47
CA GLU A 97 9.84 2.73 -19.61
C GLU A 97 10.15 2.34 -18.16
N LEU A 98 9.47 1.28 -17.65
CA LEU A 98 9.77 0.74 -16.33
C LEU A 98 11.18 0.18 -16.24
N LYS A 99 11.68 -0.53 -17.25
CA LYS A 99 13.07 -1.01 -17.29
C LYS A 99 14.05 0.15 -17.21
N LYS A 100 13.81 1.24 -17.95
CA LYS A 100 14.63 2.45 -17.87
C LYS A 100 14.58 3.09 -16.48
N CYS A 101 13.39 3.14 -15.86
CA CYS A 101 13.21 3.65 -14.51
C CYS A 101 14.05 2.85 -13.50
N VAL A 102 13.95 1.52 -13.51
CA VAL A 102 14.72 0.62 -12.63
C VAL A 102 16.23 0.79 -12.81
N GLN A 103 16.70 0.92 -14.06
CA GLN A 103 18.13 1.16 -14.36
C GLN A 103 18.62 2.51 -13.84
N LYS A 104 17.86 3.60 -14.05
CA LYS A 104 18.21 4.93 -13.54
C LYS A 104 18.22 5.00 -12.01
N LEU A 105 17.32 4.28 -11.35
CA LEU A 105 17.29 4.14 -9.89
C LEU A 105 18.39 3.19 -9.38
N GLN A 106 19.22 2.63 -10.25
CA GLN A 106 20.30 1.68 -9.92
C GLN A 106 19.82 0.47 -9.11
N LEU A 107 18.59 0.04 -9.36
CA LEU A 107 18.01 -1.11 -8.71
C LEU A 107 18.43 -2.39 -9.45
N HIS A 108 19.06 -3.30 -8.72
CA HIS A 108 19.56 -4.56 -9.28
C HIS A 108 18.46 -5.62 -9.31
N LEU A 109 17.53 -5.49 -10.25
CA LEU A 109 16.47 -6.46 -10.52
C LEU A 109 16.75 -7.17 -11.85
N ALA A 110 16.51 -8.49 -11.89
CA ALA A 110 16.55 -9.23 -13.14
C ALA A 110 15.36 -8.83 -14.04
N GLU A 111 15.52 -8.85 -15.37
CA GLU A 111 14.44 -8.53 -16.31
C GLU A 111 13.14 -9.26 -15.99
N LYS A 112 13.24 -10.57 -15.72
CA LYS A 112 12.08 -11.36 -15.33
C LYS A 112 11.41 -10.88 -14.03
N GLU A 113 12.16 -10.36 -13.08
CA GLU A 113 11.58 -9.80 -11.85
C GLU A 113 10.86 -8.49 -12.13
N ILE A 114 11.35 -7.70 -13.08
CA ILE A 114 10.69 -6.47 -13.54
C ILE A 114 9.38 -6.84 -14.24
N ASP A 115 9.39 -7.82 -15.15
CA ASP A 115 8.20 -8.28 -15.85
C ASP A 115 7.15 -8.87 -14.87
N ASP A 116 7.58 -9.71 -13.90
CA ASP A 116 6.71 -10.28 -12.87
C ASP A 116 6.10 -9.15 -11.98
N LEU A 117 6.86 -8.09 -11.67
CA LEU A 117 6.38 -6.93 -10.92
C LEU A 117 5.41 -6.09 -11.74
N PHE A 118 5.74 -5.79 -13.00
CA PHE A 118 4.88 -5.09 -13.94
C PHE A 118 3.51 -5.77 -14.02
N ASP A 119 3.50 -7.04 -14.40
CA ASP A 119 2.28 -7.83 -14.51
C ASP A 119 1.45 -7.89 -13.23
N SER A 120 2.11 -7.83 -12.06
CA SER A 120 1.44 -7.90 -10.77
C SER A 120 0.80 -6.57 -10.36
N CYS A 121 1.26 -5.47 -10.92
CA CYS A 121 0.78 -4.12 -10.62
C CYS A 121 -0.20 -3.60 -11.68
N ASP A 122 -0.09 -4.03 -12.94
CA ASP A 122 -1.09 -3.78 -13.98
C ASP A 122 -2.37 -4.58 -13.68
N LEU A 123 -3.24 -3.95 -12.89
CA LEU A 123 -4.43 -4.64 -12.39
C LEU A 123 -5.58 -4.65 -13.38
N ASP A 124 -5.72 -3.60 -14.16
CA ASP A 124 -6.80 -3.49 -15.14
C ASP A 124 -6.46 -4.15 -16.49
N GLY A 125 -5.20 -4.66 -16.62
CA GLY A 125 -4.73 -5.31 -17.85
C GLY A 125 -4.58 -4.34 -19.02
N SER A 126 -4.35 -3.06 -18.72
CA SER A 126 -4.20 -2.00 -19.73
C SER A 126 -2.86 -2.10 -20.50
N ALA A 127 -1.96 -2.99 -20.06
CA ALA A 127 -0.59 -3.12 -20.52
C ALA A 127 0.27 -1.86 -20.25
N GLY A 128 -0.13 -1.03 -19.28
CA GLY A 128 0.58 0.14 -18.82
C GLY A 128 0.29 0.41 -17.34
N ILE A 129 1.31 0.77 -16.58
CA ILE A 129 1.20 1.05 -15.15
C ILE A 129 0.67 2.47 -14.94
N GLN A 130 -0.52 2.61 -14.39
CA GLN A 130 -1.10 3.89 -14.01
C GLN A 130 -0.45 4.45 -12.74
N PHE A 131 -0.67 5.73 -12.44
CA PHE A 131 -0.02 6.39 -11.31
C PHE A 131 -0.22 5.68 -9.95
N LYS A 132 -1.42 5.17 -9.65
CA LYS A 132 -1.65 4.40 -8.42
C LYS A 132 -0.90 3.08 -8.40
N GLU A 133 -0.88 2.40 -9.52
CA GLU A 133 -0.16 1.15 -9.70
C GLU A 133 1.34 1.35 -9.59
N PHE A 134 1.84 2.49 -10.09
CA PHE A 134 3.24 2.91 -9.95
C PHE A 134 3.65 3.11 -8.49
N MET A 135 2.80 3.73 -7.66
CA MET A 135 3.06 3.86 -6.22
C MET A 135 3.16 2.50 -5.54
N VAL A 136 2.26 1.56 -5.87
CA VAL A 136 2.33 0.19 -5.36
C VAL A 136 3.61 -0.49 -5.82
N LEU A 137 3.92 -0.40 -7.11
CA LEU A 137 5.14 -0.96 -7.71
C LEU A 137 6.41 -0.48 -6.99
N LEU A 138 6.54 0.83 -6.77
CA LEU A 138 7.70 1.39 -6.05
C LEU A 138 7.81 0.86 -4.62
N CYS A 139 6.69 0.72 -3.90
CA CYS A 139 6.68 0.15 -2.55
C CYS A 139 7.08 -1.34 -2.55
N LEU A 140 6.63 -2.11 -3.55
CA LEU A 140 7.03 -3.52 -3.71
C LEU A 140 8.52 -3.64 -4.03
N ILE A 141 9.04 -2.81 -4.93
CA ILE A 141 10.47 -2.75 -5.24
C ILE A 141 11.27 -2.41 -3.98
N TYR A 142 10.88 -1.37 -3.23
CA TYR A 142 11.51 -0.99 -1.98
C TYR A 142 11.60 -2.15 -0.98
N LEU A 143 10.51 -2.91 -0.83
CA LEU A 143 10.45 -4.03 0.10
C LEU A 143 11.30 -5.22 -0.36
N LEU A 144 11.30 -5.53 -1.65
CA LEU A 144 11.92 -6.73 -2.21
C LEU A 144 13.41 -6.57 -2.47
N THR A 145 13.90 -5.35 -2.63
CA THR A 145 15.32 -5.10 -2.87
C THR A 145 16.12 -5.25 -1.58
N ASP A 146 17.02 -6.22 -1.54
CA ASP A 146 17.94 -6.46 -0.43
C ASP A 146 19.21 -5.63 -0.61
N TYR A 147 19.37 -4.62 0.26
CA TYR A 147 20.55 -3.75 0.27
C TYR A 147 21.66 -4.22 1.24
N SER A 148 21.51 -5.37 1.86
CA SER A 148 22.48 -5.92 2.82
C SER A 148 23.86 -6.21 2.23
N ASN A 149 23.98 -6.27 0.90
CA ASN A 149 25.22 -6.57 0.19
C ASN A 149 25.91 -5.36 -0.46
N SER A 150 25.41 -4.13 -0.25
CA SER A 150 26.07 -2.93 -0.79
C SER A 150 27.00 -2.30 0.27
N PRO A 151 28.31 -2.42 0.16
CA PRO A 151 29.21 -2.13 1.27
C PRO A 151 29.47 -0.65 1.54
N HIS A 152 29.02 0.29 0.81
CA HIS A 152 29.42 1.70 1.01
C HIS A 152 28.50 2.71 0.33
N THR A 153 27.31 2.96 0.88
CA THR A 153 26.81 4.35 0.84
C THR A 153 25.70 4.54 1.86
N LEU A 154 25.86 5.52 2.72
CA LEU A 154 24.81 6.16 3.55
C LEU A 154 23.77 6.88 2.66
N THR A 155 23.62 6.45 1.42
CA THR A 155 22.71 7.03 0.43
C THR A 155 21.37 6.31 0.49
N SER A 156 20.32 7.08 0.44
CA SER A 156 18.93 6.65 0.32
C SER A 156 18.76 5.56 -0.75
N LYS A 157 17.98 4.52 -0.44
CA LYS A 157 17.72 3.37 -1.32
C LYS A 157 16.97 3.75 -2.59
N MET A 158 16.10 4.75 -2.47
CA MET A 158 15.20 5.23 -3.52
C MET A 158 15.52 6.69 -3.92
N GLY A 159 16.68 7.23 -3.49
CA GLY A 159 17.03 8.62 -3.74
C GLY A 159 16.26 9.66 -2.91
N SER A 160 15.25 9.25 -2.14
CA SER A 160 14.44 10.11 -1.27
C SER A 160 14.23 9.47 0.10
N PRO A 161 14.90 9.99 1.16
CA PRO A 161 14.71 9.50 2.52
C PRO A 161 13.27 9.64 3.02
N GLN A 162 12.54 10.64 2.54
CA GLN A 162 11.13 10.87 2.92
C GLN A 162 10.22 9.79 2.33
N LEU A 163 10.48 9.40 1.07
CA LEU A 163 9.75 8.32 0.41
C LEU A 163 10.00 6.98 1.11
N GLU A 164 11.26 6.68 1.45
CA GLU A 164 11.61 5.47 2.19
C GLU A 164 10.94 5.41 3.56
N ALA A 165 10.98 6.53 4.31
CA ALA A 165 10.28 6.61 5.59
C ALA A 165 8.77 6.42 5.43
N THR A 166 8.19 6.87 4.31
CA THR A 166 6.77 6.66 4.01
C THR A 166 6.47 5.20 3.71
N PHE A 167 7.31 4.53 2.93
CA PHE A 167 7.16 3.09 2.69
C PHE A 167 7.36 2.27 3.97
N ASP A 168 8.30 2.67 4.84
CA ASP A 168 8.44 2.05 6.16
C ASP A 168 7.16 2.18 7.00
N ILE A 169 6.52 3.35 7.01
CA ILE A 169 5.24 3.56 7.70
C ILE A 169 4.15 2.62 7.15
N ILE A 170 4.09 2.44 5.84
CA ILE A 170 3.11 1.55 5.20
C ILE A 170 3.38 0.08 5.58
N VAL A 171 4.64 -0.34 5.55
CA VAL A 171 5.05 -1.69 5.98
C VAL A 171 4.72 -1.90 7.46
N GLU A 172 5.01 -0.93 8.33
CA GLU A 172 4.67 -1.00 9.76
C GLU A 172 3.16 -1.07 10.00
N ALA A 173 2.36 -0.37 9.19
CA ALA A 173 0.91 -0.46 9.27
C ALA A 173 0.40 -1.88 8.95
N PHE A 174 0.94 -2.52 7.92
CA PHE A 174 0.63 -3.91 7.62
C PHE A 174 1.03 -4.85 8.78
N LEU A 175 2.26 -4.71 9.28
CA LEU A 175 2.78 -5.54 10.37
C LEU A 175 2.01 -5.33 11.70
N PHE A 176 1.46 -4.14 11.93
CA PHE A 176 0.57 -3.87 13.05
C PHE A 176 -0.75 -4.65 12.92
N LEU A 177 -1.29 -4.73 11.71
CA LEU A 177 -2.51 -5.47 11.42
C LEU A 177 -2.29 -6.98 11.44
N ASP A 178 -1.14 -7.47 10.97
CA ASP A 178 -0.76 -8.89 10.97
C ASP A 178 -0.45 -9.38 12.40
N LYS A 179 -1.49 -9.74 13.13
CA LYS A 179 -1.37 -10.13 14.57
C LYS A 179 -0.74 -11.49 14.76
N ASN A 180 -0.96 -12.43 13.86
CA ASN A 180 -0.41 -13.78 13.95
C ASN A 180 1.01 -13.88 13.38
N GLY A 181 1.45 -12.91 12.56
CA GLY A 181 2.80 -12.84 12.02
C GLY A 181 3.07 -13.80 10.87
N ASP A 182 2.03 -14.17 10.12
CA ASP A 182 2.17 -15.09 8.99
C ASP A 182 2.43 -14.39 7.65
N GLY A 183 2.51 -13.05 7.64
CA GLY A 183 2.79 -12.23 6.46
C GLY A 183 1.56 -11.97 5.59
N LYS A 184 0.37 -12.25 6.08
CA LYS A 184 -0.94 -11.99 5.45
C LYS A 184 -1.88 -11.38 6.47
N LEU A 185 -2.98 -10.82 6.00
CA LEU A 185 -4.06 -10.38 6.88
C LEU A 185 -5.26 -11.29 6.68
N ASN A 186 -5.71 -11.91 7.74
CA ASN A 186 -6.98 -12.61 7.77
C ASN A 186 -8.01 -11.80 8.55
N LYS A 187 -9.27 -12.20 8.48
CA LYS A 187 -10.36 -11.50 9.16
C LYS A 187 -10.16 -11.41 10.68
N LYS A 188 -9.49 -12.40 11.30
CA LYS A 188 -9.26 -12.41 12.76
C LYS A 188 -8.22 -11.33 13.13
N ASP A 189 -7.21 -11.12 12.29
CA ASP A 189 -6.20 -10.08 12.48
C ASP A 189 -6.84 -8.70 12.48
N ILE A 190 -7.70 -8.42 11.50
CA ILE A 190 -8.42 -7.14 11.42
C ILE A 190 -9.35 -6.93 12.60
N VAL A 191 -10.15 -7.96 12.97
CA VAL A 191 -11.04 -7.88 14.15
C VAL A 191 -10.24 -7.62 15.42
N LYS A 192 -9.10 -8.31 15.59
CA LYS A 192 -8.23 -8.15 16.76
C LYS A 192 -7.64 -6.74 16.82
N SER A 193 -7.10 -6.25 15.71
CA SER A 193 -6.51 -4.92 15.63
C SER A 193 -7.53 -3.80 15.91
N LEU A 194 -8.78 -3.96 15.45
CA LEU A 194 -9.85 -3.00 15.69
C LEU A 194 -10.37 -2.98 17.12
N ASN A 195 -10.26 -4.10 17.84
CA ASN A 195 -10.82 -4.23 19.19
C ASN A 195 -9.76 -4.10 20.31
N GLU A 196 -8.47 -4.08 19.98
CA GLU A 196 -7.40 -3.92 20.99
C GLU A 196 -7.43 -2.55 21.67
N ASP A 197 -7.78 -1.50 20.91
CA ASP A 197 -7.76 -0.12 21.43
C ASP A 197 -8.92 0.18 22.39
N PHE A 198 -10.06 -0.50 22.19
CA PHE A 198 -11.29 -0.28 22.94
C PHE A 198 -11.97 -1.61 23.27
N PRO A 199 -11.52 -2.33 24.32
CA PRO A 199 -12.10 -3.63 24.69
C PRO A 199 -13.59 -3.59 25.00
N TRP A 200 -14.12 -2.40 25.39
CA TRP A 200 -15.52 -2.14 25.71
C TRP A 200 -16.37 -1.71 24.50
N GLU A 201 -15.73 -1.26 23.40
CA GLU A 201 -16.44 -0.84 22.19
C GLU A 201 -16.00 -1.67 20.99
N LYS A 202 -16.70 -2.76 20.75
CA LYS A 202 -16.43 -3.62 19.61
C LYS A 202 -16.74 -2.90 18.30
N SER A 203 -15.82 -2.91 17.37
CA SER A 203 -16.07 -2.44 16.01
C SER A 203 -17.28 -3.17 15.41
N PRO A 204 -18.23 -2.46 14.81
CA PRO A 204 -19.38 -3.10 14.19
C PRO A 204 -18.96 -4.13 13.16
N ALA A 205 -19.46 -5.35 13.27
CA ALA A 205 -19.07 -6.48 12.43
C ALA A 205 -19.24 -6.22 10.92
N HIS A 206 -20.22 -5.38 10.55
CA HIS A 206 -20.47 -5.01 9.17
C HIS A 206 -19.36 -4.11 8.61
N VAL A 207 -18.82 -3.17 9.40
CA VAL A 207 -17.71 -2.28 9.01
C VAL A 207 -16.44 -3.11 8.80
N THR A 208 -16.11 -3.96 9.77
CA THR A 208 -14.94 -4.84 9.67
C THR A 208 -15.03 -5.76 8.45
N ARG A 209 -16.23 -6.32 8.19
CA ARG A 209 -16.46 -7.18 7.02
C ARG A 209 -16.34 -6.42 5.71
N ALA A 210 -16.86 -5.20 5.64
CA ALA A 210 -16.76 -4.36 4.45
C ALA A 210 -15.32 -4.03 4.13
N ARG A 211 -14.54 -3.58 5.12
CA ARG A 211 -13.11 -3.23 4.92
C ARG A 211 -12.25 -4.44 4.57
N PHE A 212 -12.52 -5.60 5.19
CA PHE A 212 -11.83 -6.82 4.81
C PHE A 212 -12.14 -7.23 3.36
N LYS A 213 -13.42 -7.15 2.96
CA LYS A 213 -13.84 -7.48 1.58
C LYS A 213 -13.27 -6.51 0.54
N GLU A 214 -13.05 -5.24 0.90
CA GLU A 214 -12.39 -4.27 0.03
C GLU A 214 -10.94 -4.64 -0.25
N MET A 215 -10.25 -5.28 0.69
CA MET A 215 -8.88 -5.71 0.53
C MET A 215 -8.76 -7.10 -0.12
N ASP A 216 -9.63 -8.06 0.26
CA ASP A 216 -9.64 -9.46 -0.21
C ASP A 216 -10.38 -9.55 -1.57
N TRP A 217 -9.75 -9.05 -2.62
CA TRP A 217 -10.39 -8.95 -3.95
C TRP A 217 -10.39 -10.27 -4.70
N ASP A 218 -9.40 -11.15 -4.46
CA ASP A 218 -9.38 -12.49 -5.03
C ASP A 218 -10.27 -13.49 -4.24
N GLY A 219 -10.85 -13.06 -3.12
CA GLY A 219 -11.81 -13.83 -2.32
C GLY A 219 -11.22 -15.04 -1.60
N LYS A 220 -9.90 -15.10 -1.43
CA LYS A 220 -9.22 -16.24 -0.76
C LYS A 220 -9.39 -16.24 0.77
N GLY A 221 -9.90 -15.16 1.35
CA GLY A 221 -10.05 -15.01 2.79
C GLY A 221 -8.76 -14.60 3.51
N ASN A 222 -7.72 -14.25 2.75
CA ASN A 222 -6.45 -13.72 3.24
C ASN A 222 -5.99 -12.61 2.29
N VAL A 223 -5.58 -11.49 2.85
CA VAL A 223 -5.11 -10.32 2.13
C VAL A 223 -3.58 -10.35 2.07
N SER A 224 -3.02 -10.39 0.88
CA SER A 224 -1.58 -10.25 0.65
C SER A 224 -1.13 -8.80 0.90
N PHE A 225 0.19 -8.58 1.05
CA PHE A 225 0.72 -7.22 1.17
C PHE A 225 0.41 -6.37 -0.06
N ARG A 226 0.41 -6.96 -1.26
CA ARG A 226 0.06 -6.29 -2.51
C ARG A 226 -1.39 -5.79 -2.50
N GLU A 227 -2.35 -6.64 -2.14
CA GLU A 227 -3.77 -6.27 -2.02
C GLU A 227 -4.00 -5.19 -0.95
N PHE A 228 -3.29 -5.32 0.17
CA PHE A 228 -3.30 -4.28 1.20
C PHE A 228 -2.82 -2.94 0.67
N LEU A 229 -1.69 -2.90 -0.09
CA LEU A 229 -1.13 -1.66 -0.64
C LEU A 229 -2.13 -0.92 -1.51
N PHE A 230 -2.77 -1.60 -2.45
CA PHE A 230 -3.78 -0.99 -3.31
C PHE A 230 -4.94 -0.38 -2.51
N SER A 231 -5.44 -1.12 -1.53
CA SER A 231 -6.51 -0.64 -0.66
C SER A 231 -6.05 0.54 0.20
N PHE A 232 -4.83 0.47 0.72
CA PHE A 232 -4.23 1.50 1.56
C PHE A 232 -4.06 2.83 0.80
N ILE A 233 -3.49 2.79 -0.42
CA ILE A 233 -3.31 3.97 -1.28
C ILE A 233 -4.66 4.61 -1.60
N ASN A 234 -5.69 3.81 -1.89
CA ASN A 234 -7.05 4.32 -2.10
C ASN A 234 -7.62 4.99 -0.84
N TRP A 235 -7.37 4.45 0.35
CA TRP A 235 -7.83 5.06 1.61
C TRP A 235 -7.08 6.37 1.93
N VAL A 236 -5.81 6.46 1.58
CA VAL A 236 -5.04 7.72 1.68
C VAL A 236 -5.59 8.79 0.74
N GLY A 237 -6.16 8.41 -0.40
CA GLY A 237 -6.89 9.31 -1.30
C GLY A 237 -6.00 10.27 -2.07
N VAL A 238 -4.95 9.78 -2.71
CA VAL A 238 -3.97 10.62 -3.44
C VAL A 238 -4.59 11.35 -4.63
N ASP A 239 -5.60 10.76 -5.31
CA ASP A 239 -6.21 11.33 -6.53
C ASP A 239 -7.44 12.23 -6.28
N THR A 240 -7.83 12.47 -5.03
CA THR A 240 -9.10 13.21 -4.77
C THR A 240 -9.03 14.70 -5.08
N ASP A 241 -7.85 15.25 -5.36
CA ASP A 241 -7.65 16.68 -5.53
C ASP A 241 -7.68 17.15 -7.00
N GLU A 242 -7.72 16.25 -7.99
CA GLU A 242 -7.67 16.61 -9.43
C GLU A 242 -8.99 17.16 -9.99
N ASN A 243 -10.12 17.01 -9.29
CA ASN A 243 -11.45 17.41 -9.78
C ASN A 243 -11.84 18.86 -9.47
N HIS A 244 -10.94 19.71 -8.91
CA HIS A 244 -11.29 21.09 -8.53
C HIS A 244 -10.71 22.19 -9.43
N VAL A 245 -9.97 21.89 -10.51
CA VAL A 245 -9.32 22.92 -11.35
C VAL A 245 -9.97 23.14 -12.71
N THR A 246 -11.03 22.41 -13.07
CA THR A 246 -11.75 22.69 -14.34
C THR A 246 -13.09 23.36 -14.12
N GLY A 247 -13.06 24.63 -13.72
CA GLY A 247 -14.32 25.37 -13.52
C GLY A 247 -14.17 26.87 -13.26
N SER A 248 -13.40 27.61 -14.09
CA SER A 248 -13.64 29.05 -14.31
C SER A 248 -12.75 29.61 -15.44
N LYS A 249 -13.23 29.49 -16.67
CA LYS A 249 -12.90 30.44 -17.73
C LYS A 249 -14.21 30.82 -18.37
N THR A 250 -14.79 31.88 -17.92
CA THR A 250 -15.68 32.77 -18.66
C THR A 250 -14.88 33.98 -19.06
#